data_4625297f3886e4b84a39cdfe78905530
#
_entry.id   4625297f3886e4b84a39cdfe78905530
#
_cell.length_a   1.000
_cell.length_b   1.000
_cell.length_c   1.000
_cell.angle_alpha   90.00
_cell.angle_beta   90.00
_cell.angle_gamma   90.00
#
_symmetry.space_group_name_H-M   'P 1'
#
loop_
_entity.id
_entity.type
_entity.pdbx_description
1 polymer ?
#
loop_
_entity_poly.entity_id
_entity_poly.type
_entity_poly.pdbx_seq_one_letter_code
_entity_poly.pdbx_strand_id
1 'polypeptide(L)'
;MYRILLVCLGNICRSPTGEAVFHEAVARHGLASMLEVDSAAIGRSHVKEKPDRRAIACALNRGYRHIEHIRARQISEQDFEAFDLILAMDDSVLRALQRQCPPEAQHKLDLFVRFAGHEGAAE
;
A
#
# COMPACT_ATOMS: atom_id res chain seq x y z
N MET A 1 14.02 -7.72 -8.00
CA MET A 1 12.64 -7.59 -7.47
C MET A 1 12.34 -6.13 -7.15
N TYR A 2 11.35 -5.58 -7.81
CA TYR A 2 10.91 -4.21 -7.52
C TYR A 2 9.83 -4.26 -6.46
N ARG A 3 9.99 -3.49 -5.38
CA ARG A 3 9.12 -3.57 -4.21
C ARG A 3 8.37 -2.28 -3.99
N ILE A 4 7.04 -2.38 -3.89
CA ILE A 4 6.14 -1.24 -3.73
C ILE A 4 5.42 -1.34 -2.38
N LEU A 5 5.41 -0.25 -1.63
CA LEU A 5 4.69 -0.18 -0.36
C LEU A 5 3.54 0.81 -0.48
N LEU A 6 2.34 0.39 -0.11
CA LEU A 6 1.16 1.25 -0.08
C LEU A 6 0.90 1.66 1.37
N VAL A 7 0.73 2.96 1.61
CA VAL A 7 0.62 3.48 2.98
C VAL A 7 -0.66 4.29 3.14
N CYS A 8 -1.41 4.00 4.19
CA CYS A 8 -2.55 4.82 4.58
C CYS A 8 -2.46 5.07 6.09
N LEU A 9 -3.48 5.69 6.67
CA LEU A 9 -3.43 6.05 8.08
C LEU A 9 -3.39 4.82 8.98
N GLY A 10 -4.32 3.89 8.79
CA GLY A 10 -4.49 2.75 9.69
C GLY A 10 -4.14 1.38 9.14
N ASN A 11 -3.93 1.28 7.83
CA ASN A 11 -3.65 0.00 7.15
C ASN A 11 -4.78 -1.03 7.34
N ILE A 12 -6.03 -0.55 7.35
CA ILE A 12 -7.17 -1.45 7.47
C ILE A 12 -8.20 -1.30 6.34
N CYS A 13 -8.08 -0.30 5.49
CA CYS A 13 -9.06 -0.07 4.43
C CYS A 13 -8.40 0.15 3.07
N ARG A 14 -7.90 1.36 2.83
CA ARG A 14 -7.41 1.73 1.50
C ARG A 14 -6.14 0.98 1.09
N SER A 15 -5.13 0.95 1.94
CA SER A 15 -3.88 0.31 1.55
C SER A 15 -4.00 -1.21 1.47
N PRO A 16 -4.72 -1.90 2.37
CA PRO A 16 -4.90 -3.35 2.19
C PRO A 16 -5.71 -3.67 0.93
N THR A 17 -6.72 -2.86 0.61
CA THR A 17 -7.49 -3.08 -0.62
C THR A 17 -6.57 -2.91 -1.83
N GLY A 18 -5.76 -1.85 -1.83
CA GLY A 18 -4.79 -1.64 -2.91
C GLY A 18 -3.81 -2.79 -3.03
N GLU A 19 -3.30 -3.27 -1.90
CA GLU A 19 -2.38 -4.41 -1.90
C GLU A 19 -3.04 -5.64 -2.51
N ALA A 20 -4.29 -5.93 -2.15
CA ALA A 20 -5.00 -7.09 -2.67
C ALA A 20 -5.21 -7.00 -4.17
N VAL A 21 -5.58 -5.81 -4.66
CA VAL A 21 -5.78 -5.59 -6.11
C VAL A 21 -4.47 -5.76 -6.85
N PHE A 22 -3.39 -5.16 -6.36
CA PHE A 22 -2.07 -5.28 -6.99
C PHE A 22 -1.59 -6.72 -6.98
N HIS A 23 -1.79 -7.42 -5.87
CA HIS A 23 -1.36 -8.81 -5.76
C HIS A 23 -2.02 -9.67 -6.84
N GLU A 24 -3.30 -9.46 -7.06
CA GLU A 24 -4.01 -10.20 -8.09
C GLU A 24 -3.51 -9.83 -9.48
N ALA A 25 -3.29 -8.55 -9.74
CA ALA A 25 -2.79 -8.10 -11.04
C ALA A 25 -1.40 -8.65 -11.34
N VAL A 26 -0.53 -8.65 -10.33
CA VAL A 26 0.83 -9.19 -10.46
C VAL A 26 0.78 -10.68 -10.80
N ALA A 27 -0.07 -11.43 -10.09
CA ALA A 27 -0.21 -12.85 -10.34
C ALA A 27 -0.78 -13.12 -11.73
N ARG A 28 -1.81 -12.36 -12.11
CA ARG A 28 -2.48 -12.55 -13.40
C ARG A 28 -1.55 -12.29 -14.57
N HIS A 29 -0.63 -11.34 -14.43
CA HIS A 29 0.30 -10.99 -15.50
C HIS A 29 1.63 -11.74 -15.42
N GLY A 30 1.75 -12.70 -14.49
CA GLY A 30 2.96 -13.49 -14.37
C GLY A 30 4.17 -12.72 -13.89
N LEU A 31 3.95 -11.67 -13.09
CA LEU A 31 5.02 -10.78 -12.64
C LEU A 31 5.47 -11.03 -11.19
N ALA A 32 5.00 -12.12 -10.58
CA ALA A 32 5.27 -12.35 -9.15
C ALA A 32 6.77 -12.46 -8.82
N SER A 33 7.59 -12.85 -9.80
CA SER A 33 9.04 -12.93 -9.58
C SER A 33 9.73 -11.57 -9.73
N MET A 34 9.02 -10.55 -10.22
CA MET A 34 9.60 -9.24 -10.53
C MET A 34 9.05 -8.11 -9.68
N LEU A 35 7.82 -8.25 -9.21
CA LEU A 35 7.13 -7.21 -8.43
C LEU A 35 6.59 -7.77 -7.13
N GLU A 36 6.78 -7.00 -6.07
CA GLU A 36 6.21 -7.33 -4.76
C GLU A 36 5.48 -6.11 -4.24
N VAL A 37 4.28 -6.30 -3.69
CA VAL A 37 3.48 -5.21 -3.13
C VAL A 37 3.14 -5.54 -1.69
N ASP A 38 3.29 -4.57 -0.81
CA ASP A 38 2.96 -4.71 0.60
C ASP A 38 2.24 -3.43 1.04
N SER A 39 1.73 -3.40 2.25
CA SER A 39 1.06 -2.21 2.77
C SER A 39 1.41 -2.00 4.23
N ALA A 40 1.27 -0.75 4.69
CA ALA A 40 1.59 -0.35 6.05
C ALA A 40 0.78 0.87 6.46
N ALA A 41 0.82 1.22 7.73
CA ALA A 41 0.12 2.36 8.30
C ALA A 41 1.10 3.40 8.83
N ILE A 42 0.67 4.66 8.80
CA ILE A 42 1.38 5.72 9.52
C ILE A 42 1.22 5.51 11.02
N GLY A 43 -0.02 5.25 11.46
CA GLY A 43 -0.31 5.07 12.88
C GLY A 43 -0.24 3.61 13.30
N ARG A 44 -0.36 3.37 14.59
CA ARG A 44 -0.31 2.00 15.11
C ARG A 44 -1.58 1.56 15.82
N SER A 45 -2.65 2.32 15.66
CA SER A 45 -3.92 2.01 16.33
C SER A 45 -4.47 0.64 15.99
N HIS A 46 -4.18 0.15 14.80
CA HIS A 46 -4.75 -1.10 14.29
C HIS A 46 -3.72 -2.19 14.03
N VAL A 47 -2.51 -2.04 14.59
CA VAL A 47 -1.45 -3.02 14.35
C VAL A 47 -1.92 -4.43 14.66
N LYS A 48 -1.68 -5.35 13.72
CA LYS A 48 -2.04 -6.77 13.76
C LYS A 48 -3.52 -7.04 13.52
N GLU A 49 -4.35 -6.01 13.35
CA GLU A 49 -5.76 -6.22 13.05
C GLU A 49 -5.96 -6.62 11.60
N LYS A 50 -7.07 -7.29 11.35
CA LYS A 50 -7.51 -7.60 9.99
C LYS A 50 -7.96 -6.31 9.31
N PRO A 51 -7.99 -6.27 7.98
CA PRO A 51 -8.59 -5.14 7.29
C PRO A 51 -10.04 -4.94 7.70
N ASP A 52 -10.56 -3.75 7.45
CA ASP A 52 -11.96 -3.42 7.72
C ASP A 52 -12.89 -4.46 7.11
N ARG A 53 -13.92 -4.84 7.87
CA ARG A 53 -14.85 -5.90 7.45
C ARG A 53 -15.48 -5.63 6.09
N ARG A 54 -15.86 -4.38 5.83
CA ARG A 54 -16.47 -4.03 4.54
C ARG A 54 -15.48 -4.10 3.40
N ALA A 55 -14.22 -3.74 3.68
CA ALA A 55 -13.17 -3.84 2.68
C ALA A 55 -12.91 -5.30 2.33
N ILE A 56 -12.88 -6.18 3.33
CA ILE A 56 -12.71 -7.61 3.09
C ILE A 56 -13.84 -8.15 2.24
N ALA A 57 -15.09 -7.84 2.60
CA ALA A 57 -16.25 -8.35 1.86
C ALA A 57 -16.23 -7.88 0.41
N CYS A 58 -15.92 -6.61 0.20
CA CYS A 58 -15.89 -6.04 -1.14
C CYS A 58 -14.80 -6.70 -1.99
N ALA A 59 -13.62 -6.86 -1.42
CA ALA A 59 -12.50 -7.46 -2.13
C ALA A 59 -12.76 -8.92 -2.47
N LEU A 60 -13.29 -9.69 -1.53
CA LEU A 60 -13.61 -11.10 -1.76
C LEU A 60 -14.67 -11.25 -2.83
N ASN A 61 -15.68 -10.37 -2.82
CA ASN A 61 -16.74 -10.40 -3.80
C ASN A 61 -16.21 -10.19 -5.22
N ARG A 62 -15.07 -9.52 -5.36
CA ARG A 62 -14.42 -9.27 -6.64
C ARG A 62 -13.28 -10.25 -6.93
N GLY A 63 -13.07 -11.23 -6.06
CA GLY A 63 -12.05 -12.25 -6.26
C GLY A 63 -10.66 -11.89 -5.76
N TYR A 64 -10.52 -10.83 -5.00
CA TYR A 64 -9.22 -10.40 -4.47
C TYR A 64 -8.95 -11.06 -3.13
N ARG A 65 -8.64 -12.33 -3.15
CA ARG A 65 -8.54 -13.14 -1.94
C ARG A 65 -7.36 -12.81 -1.03
N HIS A 66 -6.33 -12.19 -1.57
CA HIS A 66 -5.15 -11.85 -0.80
C HIS A 66 -5.48 -11.00 0.43
N ILE A 67 -6.58 -10.25 0.39
CA ILE A 67 -6.97 -9.38 1.52
C ILE A 67 -7.14 -10.16 2.82
N GLU A 68 -7.47 -11.43 2.75
CA GLU A 68 -7.65 -12.26 3.93
C GLU A 68 -6.35 -12.50 4.69
N HIS A 69 -5.22 -12.35 4.00
CA HIS A 69 -3.89 -12.60 4.58
C HIS A 69 -3.22 -11.35 5.11
N ILE A 70 -3.83 -10.18 4.90
CA ILE A 70 -3.23 -8.92 5.31
C ILE A 70 -3.53 -8.63 6.78
N ARG A 71 -2.52 -8.15 7.49
CA ARG A 71 -2.67 -7.67 8.86
C ARG A 71 -2.01 -6.30 8.94
N ALA A 72 -2.66 -5.37 9.64
CA ALA A 72 -2.14 -4.01 9.75
C ALA A 72 -0.79 -4.01 10.43
N ARG A 73 0.13 -3.21 9.90
CA ARG A 73 1.45 -2.99 10.51
C ARG A 73 1.82 -1.53 10.35
N GLN A 74 2.64 -1.03 11.26
CA GLN A 74 3.11 0.34 11.18
C GLN A 74 4.37 0.40 10.34
N ILE A 75 4.51 1.47 9.54
CA ILE A 75 5.71 1.69 8.76
C ILE A 75 6.91 1.87 9.70
N SER A 76 8.07 1.39 9.28
CA SER A 76 9.31 1.47 10.04
C SER A 76 10.42 2.08 9.21
N GLU A 77 11.53 2.42 9.86
CA GLU A 77 12.67 2.99 9.16
C GLU A 77 13.22 2.05 8.08
N GLN A 78 13.18 0.75 8.35
CA GLN A 78 13.65 -0.23 7.37
C GLN A 78 12.84 -0.20 6.08
N ASP A 79 11.57 0.19 6.16
CA ASP A 79 10.73 0.23 4.96
C ASP A 79 11.24 1.24 3.94
N PHE A 80 11.81 2.37 4.40
CA PHE A 80 12.33 3.37 3.49
C PHE A 80 13.53 2.88 2.70
N GLU A 81 14.26 1.91 3.25
CA GLU A 81 15.37 1.26 2.54
C GLU A 81 14.89 0.10 1.68
N ALA A 82 13.98 -0.69 2.22
CA ALA A 82 13.60 -1.96 1.61
C ALA A 82 12.75 -1.82 0.37
N PHE A 83 11.94 -0.76 0.29
CA PHE A 83 11.02 -0.60 -0.83
C PHE A 83 11.57 0.39 -1.84
N ASP A 84 11.26 0.14 -3.11
CA ASP A 84 11.71 0.98 -4.22
C ASP A 84 10.77 2.14 -4.46
N LEU A 85 9.48 1.95 -4.15
CA LEU A 85 8.45 2.95 -4.33
C LEU A 85 7.50 2.89 -3.13
N ILE A 86 7.19 4.04 -2.56
CA ILE A 86 6.32 4.13 -1.39
C ILE A 86 5.20 5.11 -1.72
N LEU A 87 3.98 4.59 -1.79
CA LEU A 87 2.83 5.35 -2.27
C LEU A 87 1.87 5.67 -1.15
N ALA A 88 1.63 6.95 -0.93
CA ALA A 88 0.68 7.44 0.06
C ALA A 88 -0.70 7.48 -0.55
N MET A 89 -1.70 7.06 0.21
CA MET A 89 -3.07 7.02 -0.27
C MET A 89 -3.73 8.41 -0.31
N ASP A 90 -3.20 9.39 0.42
CA ASP A 90 -3.68 10.77 0.34
C ASP A 90 -2.56 11.74 0.73
N ASP A 91 -2.85 13.04 0.59
CA ASP A 91 -1.87 14.09 0.86
C ASP A 91 -1.39 14.12 2.31
N SER A 92 -2.28 13.87 3.26
CA SER A 92 -1.88 13.93 4.66
C SER A 92 -0.93 12.79 5.01
N VAL A 93 -1.14 11.63 4.43
CA VAL A 93 -0.23 10.50 4.59
C VAL A 93 1.11 10.79 3.94
N LEU A 94 1.10 11.40 2.75
CA LEU A 94 2.35 11.78 2.08
C LEU A 94 3.16 12.74 2.93
N ARG A 95 2.51 13.74 3.50
CA ARG A 95 3.21 14.70 4.37
C ARG A 95 3.81 14.01 5.60
N ALA A 96 3.08 13.05 6.18
CA ALA A 96 3.59 12.30 7.31
C ALA A 96 4.81 11.47 6.93
N LEU A 97 4.77 10.84 5.74
CA LEU A 97 5.89 10.07 5.23
C LEU A 97 7.12 10.97 4.99
N GLN A 98 6.89 12.15 4.43
CA GLN A 98 7.98 13.09 4.16
C GLN A 98 8.70 13.48 5.44
N ARG A 99 7.97 13.61 6.54
CA ARG A 99 8.56 13.97 7.83
C ARG A 99 9.40 12.84 8.43
N GLN A 100 9.03 11.59 8.15
CA GLN A 100 9.71 10.44 8.71
C GLN A 100 10.84 9.91 7.84
N CYS A 101 10.78 10.19 6.55
CA CYS A 101 11.68 9.58 5.58
C CYS A 101 13.03 10.28 5.55
N PRO A 102 14.13 9.52 5.57
CA PRO A 102 15.46 10.13 5.42
C PRO A 102 15.61 10.82 4.07
N PRO A 103 16.48 11.84 3.99
CA PRO A 103 16.64 12.59 2.73
C PRO A 103 16.99 11.72 1.53
N GLU A 104 17.80 10.69 1.72
CA GLU A 104 18.25 9.83 0.64
C GLU A 104 17.13 8.96 0.07
N ALA A 105 16.01 8.84 0.77
CA ALA A 105 14.89 8.02 0.31
C ALA A 105 13.68 8.84 -0.10
N GLN A 106 13.73 10.17 0.00
CA GLN A 106 12.60 11.04 -0.34
C GLN A 106 12.11 10.83 -1.77
N HIS A 107 13.01 10.51 -2.67
CA HIS A 107 12.65 10.30 -4.08
C HIS A 107 11.73 9.10 -4.30
N LYS A 108 11.60 8.23 -3.31
CA LYS A 108 10.74 7.05 -3.41
C LYS A 108 9.27 7.35 -3.10
N LEU A 109 8.98 8.51 -2.54
CA LEU A 109 7.63 8.84 -2.05
C LEU A 109 6.80 9.49 -3.15
N ASP A 110 5.54 9.07 -3.27
CA ASP A 110 4.59 9.71 -4.19
C ASP A 110 3.18 9.41 -3.72
N LEU A 111 2.21 10.02 -4.40
CA LEU A 111 0.80 9.75 -4.17
C LEU A 111 0.35 8.59 -5.03
N PHE A 112 -0.44 7.71 -4.44
CA PHE A 112 -0.97 6.56 -5.17
C PHE A 112 -1.81 7.01 -6.39
N VAL A 113 -2.66 8.01 -6.19
CA VAL A 113 -3.56 8.47 -7.24
C VAL A 113 -2.77 9.02 -8.44
N ARG A 114 -1.65 9.67 -8.18
CA ARG A 114 -0.80 10.21 -9.23
C ARG A 114 -0.11 9.10 -10.01
N PHE A 115 0.34 8.11 -9.27
CA PHE A 115 1.07 7.00 -9.86
C PHE A 115 0.15 6.03 -10.60
N ALA A 116 -1.06 5.83 -10.09
CA ALA A 116 -2.00 4.86 -10.67
C ALA A 116 -2.60 5.29 -12.01
N GLY A 117 -2.14 6.39 -12.53
CA GLY A 117 -2.65 6.88 -13.81
C GLY A 117 -3.67 7.96 -13.57
N HIS A 118 -3.24 9.16 -13.72
CA HIS A 118 -4.08 10.30 -13.47
C HIS A 118 -5.34 10.31 -14.33
N GLU A 119 -5.33 9.57 -15.43
CA GLU A 119 -6.52 9.44 -16.27
C GLU A 119 -7.67 8.86 -15.46
N GLY A 120 -7.38 7.77 -14.76
CA GLY A 120 -8.40 7.18 -13.91
C GLY A 120 -8.76 8.08 -12.76
N ALA A 121 -7.78 8.76 -12.22
CA ALA A 121 -8.00 9.67 -11.10
C ALA A 121 -8.84 10.88 -11.50
N ALA A 122 -8.72 11.30 -12.73
CA ALA A 122 -9.46 12.46 -13.23
C ALA A 122 -10.93 12.17 -13.39
N GLU A 123 -11.29 10.94 -13.39
CA GLU A 123 -12.67 10.52 -13.53
C GLU A 123 -13.36 10.51 -12.19
#